data_c4530542616ed524ba0031fd4d6a5648
#
_entry.id   c4530542616ed524ba0031fd4d6a5648
#
_cell.length_a   1.000
_cell.length_b   1.000
_cell.length_c   1.000
_cell.angle_alpha   90.00
_cell.angle_beta   90.00
_cell.angle_gamma   90.00
#
_symmetry.space_group_name_H-M   'P 1'
#
loop_
_entity.id
_entity.type
_entity.pdbx_description
1 polymer ?
#
loop_
_entity_poly.entity_id
_entity_poly.type
_entity_poly.pdbx_seq_one_letter_code
_entity_poly.pdbx_strand_id
1 'polypeptide(L)'
;IKDIRNRVGLPYSDKSGEDLMKAIRQERKVELAYEGHYYWDMRRWKLSATAFTGIRLHGLKIEQNANGSFNYIYVECDDKDRNFPTKMYRFPMPQAELDNNGAVTQYAEWQ
;
A
#
# COMPACT_ATOMS: atom_id res chain seq x y z
N ILE A 1 2.65 -0.66 -19.80
CA ILE A 1 2.68 0.76 -19.38
C ILE A 1 2.49 1.71 -20.55
N LYS A 2 3.26 1.54 -21.63
CA LYS A 2 3.23 2.44 -22.80
C LYS A 2 1.81 2.66 -23.31
N ASP A 3 1.06 1.60 -23.55
CA ASP A 3 -0.31 1.68 -24.08
C ASP A 3 -1.28 2.36 -23.09
N ILE A 4 -1.12 2.08 -21.78
CA ILE A 4 -1.90 2.72 -20.73
C ILE A 4 -1.69 4.23 -20.75
N ARG A 5 -0.43 4.66 -20.78
CA ARG A 5 -0.07 6.09 -20.78
C ARG A 5 -0.47 6.80 -22.07
N ASN A 6 -0.27 6.14 -23.20
CA ASN A 6 -0.66 6.68 -24.52
C ASN A 6 -2.17 6.92 -24.63
N ARG A 7 -2.99 6.06 -24.01
CA ARG A 7 -4.45 6.21 -23.97
C ARG A 7 -4.91 7.59 -23.46
N VAL A 8 -4.16 8.14 -22.50
CA VAL A 8 -4.46 9.43 -21.86
C VAL A 8 -3.48 10.54 -22.23
N GLY A 9 -2.69 10.35 -23.29
CA GLY A 9 -1.76 11.35 -23.78
C GLY A 9 -0.57 11.64 -22.88
N LEU A 10 -0.23 10.73 -21.95
CA LEU A 10 0.91 10.90 -21.07
C LEU A 10 2.21 10.40 -21.72
N PRO A 11 3.33 11.11 -21.52
CA PRO A 11 4.61 10.69 -22.07
C PRO A 11 5.07 9.39 -21.42
N TYR A 12 5.75 8.56 -22.20
CA TYR A 12 6.41 7.35 -21.74
C TYR A 12 7.87 7.35 -22.20
N SER A 13 8.78 7.05 -21.30
CA SER A 13 10.18 6.76 -21.61
C SER A 13 10.47 5.28 -21.41
N ASP A 14 11.24 4.67 -22.28
CA ASP A 14 11.65 3.29 -22.15
C ASP A 14 12.51 3.12 -20.91
N LYS A 15 12.15 2.12 -20.11
CA LYS A 15 12.83 1.75 -18.87
C LYS A 15 13.12 0.26 -18.89
N SER A 16 14.14 -0.16 -18.17
CA SER A 16 14.51 -1.56 -18.04
C SER A 16 14.84 -1.93 -16.59
N GLY A 17 14.94 -3.23 -16.32
CA GLY A 17 15.34 -3.73 -15.01
C GLY A 17 14.50 -3.21 -13.87
N GLU A 18 15.14 -2.78 -12.80
CA GLU A 18 14.49 -2.31 -11.58
C GLU A 18 13.66 -1.03 -11.78
N ASP A 19 14.09 -0.13 -12.66
CA ASP A 19 13.35 1.11 -12.94
C ASP A 19 12.06 0.83 -13.71
N LEU A 20 12.05 -0.19 -14.57
CA LEU A 20 10.81 -0.66 -15.20
C LEU A 20 9.86 -1.24 -14.15
N MET A 21 10.36 -2.04 -13.20
CA MET A 21 9.53 -2.61 -12.13
C MET A 21 8.94 -1.52 -11.23
N LYS A 22 9.73 -0.49 -10.88
CA LYS A 22 9.22 0.67 -10.14
C LYS A 22 8.11 1.41 -10.91
N ALA A 23 8.33 1.62 -12.21
CA ALA A 23 7.34 2.26 -13.07
C ALA A 23 6.04 1.43 -13.17
N ILE A 24 6.13 0.11 -13.33
CA ILE A 24 4.97 -0.79 -13.35
C ILE A 24 4.19 -0.70 -12.03
N ARG A 25 4.88 -0.76 -10.90
CA ARG A 25 4.25 -0.66 -9.57
C ARG A 25 3.55 0.68 -9.37
N GLN A 26 4.20 1.77 -9.81
CA GLN A 26 3.63 3.11 -9.71
C GLN A 26 2.40 3.28 -10.61
N GLU A 27 2.48 2.85 -11.86
CA GLU A 27 1.35 2.90 -12.80
C GLU A 27 0.17 2.09 -12.27
N ARG A 28 0.43 0.88 -11.80
CA ARG A 28 -0.59 0.01 -11.23
C ARG A 28 -1.25 0.62 -9.98
N LYS A 29 -0.47 1.30 -9.13
CA LYS A 29 -1.00 2.01 -7.96
C LYS A 29 -1.95 3.15 -8.34
N VAL A 30 -1.65 3.86 -9.42
CA VAL A 30 -2.46 5.01 -9.89
C VAL A 30 -3.70 4.54 -10.64
N GLU A 31 -3.54 3.62 -11.59
CA GLU A 31 -4.64 3.13 -12.44
C GLU A 31 -5.71 2.37 -11.62
N LEU A 32 -5.28 1.62 -10.61
CA LEU A 32 -6.18 0.82 -9.77
C LEU A 32 -6.42 1.47 -8.39
N ALA A 33 -6.32 2.80 -8.32
CA ALA A 33 -6.60 3.53 -7.09
C ALA A 33 -8.06 3.29 -6.65
N TYR A 34 -8.25 3.06 -5.34
CA TYR A 34 -9.56 2.77 -4.72
C TYR A 34 -10.22 1.44 -5.12
N GLU A 35 -9.57 0.60 -5.92
CA GLU A 35 -10.07 -0.73 -6.29
C GLU A 35 -9.61 -1.85 -5.34
N GLY A 36 -8.97 -1.53 -4.23
CA GLY A 36 -8.53 -2.49 -3.21
C GLY A 36 -7.26 -3.29 -3.57
N HIS A 37 -6.64 -3.03 -4.72
CA HIS A 37 -5.49 -3.81 -5.20
C HIS A 37 -4.18 -3.49 -4.48
N TYR A 38 -3.96 -2.24 -4.07
CA TYR A 38 -2.66 -1.77 -3.56
C TYR A 38 -2.15 -2.58 -2.37
N TYR A 39 -3.00 -2.87 -1.40
CA TYR A 39 -2.63 -3.67 -0.23
C TYR A 39 -2.14 -5.07 -0.60
N TRP A 40 -2.87 -5.74 -1.49
CA TRP A 40 -2.52 -7.09 -1.95
C TRP A 40 -1.27 -7.11 -2.82
N ASP A 41 -1.09 -6.12 -3.66
CA ASP A 41 0.12 -5.93 -4.47
C ASP A 41 1.36 -5.75 -3.59
N MET A 42 1.29 -4.91 -2.56
CA MET A 42 2.39 -4.70 -1.62
C MET A 42 2.75 -5.98 -0.86
N ARG A 43 1.75 -6.78 -0.48
CA ARG A 43 1.98 -8.11 0.13
C ARG A 43 2.61 -9.09 -0.85
N ARG A 44 2.08 -9.19 -2.06
CA ARG A 44 2.57 -10.07 -3.11
C ARG A 44 4.02 -9.76 -3.51
N TRP A 45 4.37 -8.49 -3.57
CA TRP A 45 5.73 -8.04 -3.85
C TRP A 45 6.67 -8.10 -2.64
N LYS A 46 6.19 -8.49 -1.48
CA LYS A 46 6.95 -8.51 -0.21
C LYS A 46 7.48 -7.13 0.20
N LEU A 47 6.78 -6.07 -0.15
CA LEU A 47 7.15 -4.68 0.16
C LEU A 47 6.40 -4.11 1.36
N SER A 48 5.38 -4.80 1.89
CA SER A 48 4.52 -4.28 2.96
C SER A 48 5.30 -3.99 4.25
N ALA A 49 6.22 -4.87 4.63
CA ALA A 49 7.01 -4.68 5.86
C ALA A 49 7.84 -3.41 5.83
N THR A 50 8.44 -3.09 4.67
CA THR A 50 9.23 -1.86 4.50
C THR A 50 8.34 -0.62 4.33
N ALA A 51 7.24 -0.75 3.60
CA ALA A 51 6.40 0.39 3.24
C ALA A 51 5.39 0.80 4.34
N PHE A 52 5.04 -0.12 5.25
CA PHE A 52 3.98 0.10 6.24
C PHE A 52 4.46 0.02 7.69
N THR A 53 5.77 -0.06 7.92
CA THR A 53 6.32 -0.08 9.28
C THR A 53 6.96 1.25 9.63
N GLY A 54 6.63 1.78 10.80
CA GLY A 54 7.18 3.04 11.30
C GLY A 54 6.69 4.28 10.54
N ILE A 55 5.58 4.17 9.81
CA ILE A 55 5.00 5.30 9.09
C ILE A 55 3.69 5.76 9.72
N ARG A 56 3.42 7.05 9.58
CA ARG A 56 2.12 7.66 9.89
C ARG A 56 1.48 8.17 8.62
N LEU A 57 0.17 8.10 8.54
CA LEU A 57 -0.56 8.76 7.46
C LEU A 57 -0.60 10.26 7.71
N HIS A 58 -0.45 10.99 6.62
CA HIS A 58 -0.59 12.43 6.61
C HIS A 58 -1.82 12.81 5.79
N GLY A 59 -2.53 13.80 6.28
CA GLY A 59 -3.58 14.49 5.55
C GLY A 59 -3.12 15.85 5.08
N LEU A 60 -4.02 16.54 4.41
CA LEU A 60 -3.82 17.90 3.96
C LEU A 60 -4.86 18.82 4.63
N LYS A 61 -4.40 19.70 5.51
CA LYS A 61 -5.23 20.78 6.04
C LYS A 61 -5.17 21.93 5.05
N ILE A 62 -6.34 22.37 4.59
CA ILE A 62 -6.47 23.47 3.64
C ILE A 62 -7.05 24.67 4.38
N GLU A 63 -6.31 25.76 4.42
CA GLU A 63 -6.73 27.01 5.07
C GLU A 63 -6.85 28.11 4.01
N GLN A 64 -8.01 28.78 3.98
CA GLN A 64 -8.21 29.93 3.11
C GLN A 64 -7.73 31.19 3.80
N ASN A 65 -6.88 31.94 3.11
CA ASN A 65 -6.41 33.25 3.56
C ASN A 65 -7.43 34.35 3.25
N ALA A 66 -7.31 35.50 3.93
CA ALA A 66 -8.18 36.66 3.73
C ALA A 66 -8.16 37.21 2.28
N ASN A 67 -7.08 36.98 1.54
CA ASN A 67 -6.94 37.38 0.13
C ASN A 67 -7.50 36.33 -0.87
N GLY A 68 -8.15 35.26 -0.38
CA GLY A 68 -8.74 34.20 -1.21
C GLY A 68 -7.76 33.11 -1.65
N SER A 69 -6.47 33.22 -1.35
CA SER A 69 -5.50 32.15 -1.60
C SER A 69 -5.63 31.01 -0.58
N PHE A 70 -5.06 29.82 -0.88
CA PHE A 70 -5.09 28.66 0.01
C PHE A 70 -3.69 28.27 0.46
N ASN A 71 -3.57 27.98 1.75
CA ASN A 71 -2.41 27.31 2.33
C ASN A 71 -2.69 25.81 2.44
N TYR A 72 -1.71 24.98 2.04
CA TYR A 72 -1.78 23.54 2.10
C TYR A 72 -0.76 23.05 3.11
N ILE A 73 -1.22 22.52 4.24
CA ILE A 73 -0.38 22.15 5.37
C ILE A 73 -0.46 20.62 5.54
N TYR A 74 0.68 19.94 5.48
CA TYR A 74 0.75 18.53 5.81
C TYR A 74 0.58 18.35 7.32
N VAL A 75 -0.39 17.51 7.71
CA VAL A 75 -0.68 17.19 9.11
C VAL A 75 -0.70 15.67 9.31
N GLU A 76 -0.19 15.19 10.42
CA GLU A 76 -0.33 13.79 10.79
C GLU A 76 -1.80 13.49 11.11
N CYS A 77 -2.33 12.39 10.57
CA CYS A 77 -3.70 11.94 10.78
C CYS A 77 -3.78 10.70 11.67
N ASP A 78 -2.68 9.95 11.81
CA ASP A 78 -2.61 8.78 12.68
C ASP A 78 -2.07 9.19 14.06
N ASP A 79 -2.67 8.65 15.11
CA ASP A 79 -2.20 8.78 16.50
C ASP A 79 -1.12 7.73 16.87
N LYS A 80 -0.95 6.72 16.03
CA LYS A 80 -0.01 5.60 16.22
C LYS A 80 0.77 5.30 14.95
N ASP A 81 1.99 4.85 15.13
CA ASP A 81 2.80 4.33 14.03
C ASP A 81 2.20 3.02 13.50
N ARG A 82 2.11 2.93 12.19
CA ARG A 82 1.71 1.69 11.54
C ARG A 82 2.82 0.66 11.63
N ASN A 83 2.44 -0.59 11.79
CA ASN A 83 3.36 -1.70 11.85
C ASN A 83 2.86 -2.87 11.01
N PHE A 84 3.73 -3.41 10.19
CA PHE A 84 3.46 -4.62 9.40
C PHE A 84 4.54 -5.67 9.71
N PRO A 85 4.40 -6.43 10.81
CA PRO A 85 5.34 -7.50 11.12
C PRO A 85 5.31 -8.60 10.05
N THR A 86 6.43 -9.24 9.83
CA THR A 86 6.63 -10.24 8.75
C THR A 86 5.59 -11.36 8.78
N LYS A 87 5.11 -11.75 9.96
CA LYS A 87 4.04 -12.76 10.09
C LYS A 87 2.75 -12.39 9.34
N MET A 88 2.48 -11.11 9.14
CA MET A 88 1.29 -10.64 8.41
C MET A 88 1.30 -10.96 6.91
N TYR A 89 2.41 -11.44 6.35
CA TYR A 89 2.40 -11.94 4.97
C TYR A 89 1.59 -13.24 4.82
N ARG A 90 1.42 -13.99 5.91
CA ARG A 90 0.56 -15.17 5.98
C ARG A 90 -0.54 -14.91 6.99
N PHE A 91 -1.79 -15.11 6.61
CA PHE A 91 -2.89 -15.02 7.57
C PHE A 91 -2.84 -16.19 8.54
N PRO A 92 -3.25 -15.98 9.81
CA PRO A 92 -3.40 -17.08 10.74
C PRO A 92 -4.49 -18.05 10.26
N MET A 93 -4.38 -19.30 10.69
CA MET A 93 -5.49 -20.23 10.54
C MET A 93 -6.67 -19.72 11.37
N PRO A 94 -7.90 -19.67 10.81
CA PRO A 94 -9.07 -19.25 11.55
C PRO A 94 -9.28 -20.09 12.80
N GLN A 95 -9.66 -19.47 13.92
CA GLN A 95 -9.86 -20.18 15.19
C GLN A 95 -10.88 -21.31 15.06
N ALA A 96 -11.96 -21.08 14.32
CA ALA A 96 -12.99 -22.11 14.08
C ALA A 96 -12.43 -23.38 13.42
N GLU A 97 -11.44 -23.26 12.54
CA GLU A 97 -10.79 -24.43 11.93
C GLU A 97 -9.91 -25.16 12.93
N LEU A 98 -9.21 -24.46 13.80
CA LEU A 98 -8.41 -25.06 14.84
C LEU A 98 -9.26 -25.80 15.88
N ASP A 99 -10.43 -25.23 16.22
CA ASP A 99 -11.34 -25.82 17.19
C ASP A 99 -12.06 -27.06 16.66
N ASN A 100 -12.38 -27.07 15.35
CA ASN A 100 -13.14 -28.15 14.73
C ASN A 100 -12.29 -29.29 14.16
N ASN A 101 -10.99 -29.07 13.93
CA ASN A 101 -10.11 -30.05 13.31
C ASN A 101 -8.79 -30.18 14.09
N GLY A 102 -8.73 -31.14 14.99
CA GLY A 102 -7.55 -31.41 15.81
C GLY A 102 -6.27 -31.82 15.04
N ALA A 103 -6.37 -32.09 13.73
CA ALA A 103 -5.21 -32.34 12.88
C ALA A 103 -4.58 -31.05 12.33
N VAL A 104 -5.26 -29.91 12.46
CA VAL A 104 -4.77 -28.60 12.02
C VAL A 104 -4.13 -27.88 13.17
N THR A 105 -2.94 -27.35 12.93
CA THR A 105 -2.21 -26.55 13.93
C THR A 105 -1.97 -25.13 13.39
N GLN A 106 -1.91 -24.18 14.29
CA GLN A 106 -1.57 -22.80 13.93
C GLN A 106 -0.13 -22.71 13.40
N TYR A 107 0.10 -21.78 12.48
CA TYR A 107 1.46 -21.49 12.01
C TYR A 107 2.35 -21.00 13.16
N ALA A 108 3.62 -21.37 13.14
CA ALA A 108 4.56 -21.03 14.20
C ALA A 108 4.66 -19.52 14.47
N GLU A 109 4.53 -18.70 13.42
CA GLU A 109 4.56 -17.24 13.51
C GLU A 109 3.35 -16.63 14.26
N TRP A 110 2.29 -17.44 14.48
CA TRP A 110 1.03 -17.03 15.09
C TRP A 110 0.70 -17.77 16.39
N GLN A 111 1.62 -18.64 16.83
CA GLN A 111 1.55 -19.34 18.12
C GLN A 111 1.94 -18.44 19.29
#